data_0ad5fc4eead704734c7b6887a2aa189e
#
_entry.id   0ad5fc4eead704734c7b6887a2aa189e
#
_cell.length_a   1.000
_cell.length_b   1.000
_cell.length_c   1.000
_cell.angle_alpha   90.00
_cell.angle_beta   90.00
_cell.angle_gamma   90.00
#
_symmetry.space_group_name_H-M   'P 1'
#
loop_
_entity.id
_entity.type
_entity.pdbx_description
1 polymer ?
#
loop_
_entity_poly.entity_id
_entity_poly.type
_entity_poly.pdbx_seq_one_letter_code
_entity_poly.pdbx_strand_id
1 'polypeptide(L)' 'MIKSSITISNKLGLHARASAKLTKLAGGFRSDIHLSRAGRRINAKSIMGVMMLAAGLGSEIEIETEGSDEQEAM' A
#
# COMPACT_ATOMS: atom_id res chain seq x y z
N MET A 1 14.31 -4.64 -5.89
CA MET A 1 12.97 -4.02 -5.85
C MET A 1 11.96 -4.91 -6.55
N ILE A 2 10.83 -5.10 -5.93
CA ILE A 2 9.71 -5.87 -6.50
C ILE A 2 8.54 -4.93 -6.72
N LYS A 3 7.89 -5.04 -7.88
CA LYS A 3 6.69 -4.26 -8.19
C LYS A 3 5.56 -5.19 -8.57
N SER A 4 4.36 -4.88 -8.13
CA SER A 4 3.16 -5.64 -8.46
C SER A 4 1.96 -4.71 -8.47
N SER A 5 0.91 -5.11 -9.17
CA SER A 5 -0.34 -4.34 -9.21
C SER A 5 -1.46 -5.14 -8.57
N ILE A 6 -2.31 -4.45 -7.82
CA ILE A 6 -3.53 -5.03 -7.26
C ILE A 6 -4.71 -4.13 -7.54
N THR A 7 -5.90 -4.73 -7.52
CA THR A 7 -7.15 -3.98 -7.63
C THR A 7 -7.87 -4.02 -6.29
N ILE A 8 -8.37 -2.87 -5.84
CA ILE A 8 -9.11 -2.78 -4.59
C ILE A 8 -10.44 -3.50 -4.75
N SER A 9 -10.65 -4.55 -3.96
CA SER A 9 -11.90 -5.32 -3.95
C SER A 9 -12.79 -4.97 -2.77
N ASN A 10 -12.28 -4.22 -1.81
CA ASN A 10 -13.03 -3.78 -0.64
C ASN A 10 -14.02 -2.65 -1.04
N LYS A 11 -15.27 -2.80 -0.66
CA LYS A 11 -16.34 -1.87 -1.02
C LYS A 11 -16.07 -0.42 -0.62
N LEU A 12 -15.43 -0.23 0.53
CA LEU A 12 -15.09 1.10 1.05
C LEU A 12 -13.70 1.58 0.64
N GLY A 13 -12.94 0.73 -0.08
CA GLY A 13 -11.59 1.06 -0.48
C GLY A 13 -10.65 1.20 0.72
N LEU A 14 -9.64 2.07 0.60
CA LEU A 14 -8.65 2.31 1.66
C LEU A 14 -9.15 3.37 2.65
N HIS A 15 -10.23 3.05 3.38
CA HIS A 15 -10.72 3.90 4.46
C HIS A 15 -9.84 3.76 5.71
N ALA A 16 -10.13 4.53 6.77
CA ALA A 16 -9.26 4.62 7.96
C ALA A 16 -8.93 3.25 8.57
N ARG A 17 -9.92 2.37 8.71
CA ARG A 17 -9.72 1.05 9.32
C ARG A 17 -8.82 0.16 8.46
N ALA A 18 -9.08 0.11 7.16
CA ALA A 18 -8.27 -0.68 6.23
C ALA A 18 -6.85 -0.12 6.14
N SER A 19 -6.71 1.20 6.12
CA SER A 19 -5.40 1.87 6.10
C SER A 19 -4.59 1.56 7.35
N ALA A 20 -5.23 1.55 8.52
CA ALA A 20 -4.56 1.21 9.77
C ALA A 20 -4.04 -0.23 9.76
N LYS A 21 -4.84 -1.17 9.26
CA LYS A 21 -4.43 -2.58 9.15
C LYS A 21 -3.26 -2.74 8.18
N LEU A 22 -3.32 -2.09 7.05
CA LEU A 22 -2.26 -2.14 6.04
C LEU A 22 -0.96 -1.57 6.58
N THR A 23 -1.03 -0.43 7.24
CA THR A 23 0.14 0.24 7.82
C THR A 23 0.79 -0.62 8.90
N LYS A 24 -0.02 -1.25 9.74
CA LYS A 24 0.48 -2.15 10.79
C LYS A 24 1.20 -3.35 10.20
N LEU A 25 0.63 -3.94 9.16
CA LEU A 25 1.23 -5.08 8.46
C LEU A 25 2.54 -4.66 7.79
N ALA A 26 2.54 -3.54 7.06
CA ALA A 26 3.73 -3.03 6.40
C ALA A 26 4.85 -2.71 7.39
N GLY A 27 4.51 -2.19 8.56
CA GLY A 27 5.47 -1.87 9.61
C GLY A 27 6.21 -3.07 10.17
N GLY A 28 5.70 -4.29 9.95
CA GLY A 28 6.36 -5.52 10.37
C GLY A 28 7.50 -5.96 9.44
N PHE A 29 7.67 -5.32 8.30
CA PHE A 29 8.74 -5.64 7.36
C PHE A 29 9.85 -4.59 7.42
N ARG A 30 11.07 -5.03 7.13
CA ARG A 30 12.25 -4.15 7.07
C ARG A 30 12.31 -3.38 5.76
N SER A 31 11.75 -3.95 4.70
CA SER A 31 11.74 -3.34 3.38
C SER A 31 10.95 -2.04 3.36
N ASP A 32 11.36 -1.13 2.48
CA ASP A 32 10.55 0.02 2.15
C ASP A 32 9.40 -0.45 1.28
N ILE A 33 8.19 -0.01 1.61
CA ILE A 33 6.98 -0.37 0.89
C ILE A 33 6.28 0.91 0.45
N HIS A 34 6.04 1.04 -0.85
CA HIS A 34 5.37 2.19 -1.43
C HIS A 34 4.15 1.74 -2.23
N LEU A 35 3.13 2.57 -2.20
CA LEU A 35 1.93 2.38 -3.01
C LEU A 35 1.79 3.56 -3.95
N SER A 36 1.38 3.29 -5.19
CA SER A 36 1.21 4.33 -6.20
C SER A 36 -0.16 4.20 -6.88
N ARG A 37 -0.77 5.33 -7.16
CA ARG A 37 -2.03 5.42 -7.90
C ARG A 37 -2.09 6.76 -8.62
N ALA A 38 -2.37 6.72 -9.92
CA ALA A 38 -2.56 7.93 -10.73
C ALA A 38 -1.41 8.94 -10.57
N GLY A 39 -0.17 8.46 -10.56
CA GLY A 39 1.02 9.30 -10.44
C GLY A 39 1.38 9.72 -9.02
N ARG A 40 0.59 9.33 -8.03
CA ARG A 40 0.85 9.64 -6.62
C ARG A 40 1.50 8.43 -5.96
N ARG A 41 2.65 8.63 -5.33
CA ARG A 41 3.41 7.60 -4.64
C ARG A 41 3.50 7.94 -3.16
N ILE A 42 3.14 6.99 -2.30
CA ILE A 42 3.14 7.19 -0.85
C ILE A 42 3.83 6.04 -0.14
N ASN A 43 4.23 6.28 1.11
CA ASN A 43 4.82 5.24 1.96
C ASN A 43 3.71 4.44 2.64
N ALA A 44 3.71 3.11 2.41
CA ALA A 44 2.68 2.23 2.97
C ALA A 44 2.74 2.14 4.51
N LYS A 45 3.83 2.58 5.12
CA LYS A 45 3.97 2.62 6.59
C LYS A 45 3.37 3.88 7.21
N SER A 46 2.82 4.78 6.40
CA SER A 46 2.16 6.00 6.84
C SER A 46 0.65 5.90 6.64
N ILE A 47 -0.11 5.93 7.73
CA ILE A 47 -1.59 5.90 7.67
C ILE A 47 -2.11 7.07 6.84
N MET A 48 -1.59 8.26 7.09
CA MET A 48 -2.01 9.45 6.35
C MET A 48 -1.70 9.33 4.86
N GLY A 49 -0.52 8.81 4.53
CA GLY A 49 -0.13 8.58 3.14
C GLY A 49 -1.09 7.62 2.44
N VAL A 50 -1.40 6.51 3.07
CA VAL A 50 -2.30 5.50 2.51
C VAL A 50 -3.70 6.08 2.29
N MET A 51 -4.21 6.85 3.25
CA MET A 51 -5.52 7.49 3.12
C MET A 51 -5.54 8.56 2.02
N MET A 52 -4.45 9.29 1.87
CA MET A 52 -4.34 10.33 0.84
C MET A 52 -4.32 9.75 -0.58
N LEU A 53 -4.05 8.46 -0.72
CA LEU A 53 -4.11 7.79 -2.00
C LEU A 53 -5.54 7.75 -2.56
N ALA A 54 -6.54 7.84 -1.69
CA ALA A 54 -7.96 7.91 -2.04
C ALA A 54 -8.42 6.74 -2.92
N ALA A 55 -7.84 5.56 -2.71
CA ALA A 55 -8.17 4.39 -3.52
C ALA A 55 -9.50 3.79 -3.10
N GLY A 56 -10.48 3.82 -4.00
CA GLY A 56 -11.79 3.22 -3.79
C GLY A 56 -11.91 1.86 -4.45
N LEU A 57 -13.11 1.28 -4.39
CA LEU A 57 -13.41 0.00 -5.05
C LEU A 57 -13.10 0.09 -6.54
N GLY A 58 -12.38 -0.91 -7.04
CA GLY A 58 -12.00 -0.98 -8.46
C GLY A 58 -10.73 -0.22 -8.81
N SER A 59 -10.16 0.53 -7.87
CA SER A 59 -8.91 1.24 -8.12
C SER A 59 -7.75 0.27 -8.25
N GLU A 60 -6.88 0.53 -9.23
CA GLU A 60 -5.65 -0.24 -9.41
C GLU A 60 -4.50 0.48 -8.69
N ILE A 61 -3.77 -0.26 -7.88
CA ILE A 61 -2.65 0.26 -7.10
C ILE A 61 -1.40 -0.52 -7.45
N GLU A 62 -0.29 0.19 -7.68
CA GLU A 62 1.01 -0.44 -7.82
C GLU A 62 1.69 -0.50 -6.46
N ILE A 63 2.23 -1.67 -6.12
CA ILE A 63 2.97 -1.91 -4.88
C ILE A 63 4.44 -2.07 -5.23
N GLU A 64 5.31 -1.36 -4.52
CA GLU A 64 6.76 -1.50 -4.64
C GLU A 64 7.35 -1.89 -3.29
N THR A 65 8.20 -2.92 -3.29
CA THR A 65 8.95 -3.31 -2.10
C THR A 65 10.42 -3.33 -2.42
N GLU A 66 11.26 -2.84 -1.51
CA GLU A 66 12.71 -2.81 -1.67
C GLU A 66 13.38 -3.00 -0.32
N GLY A 67 14.22 -4.02 -0.21
CA GLY A 67 14.92 -4.31 1.03
C GLY A 67 15.17 -5.79 1.24
N SER A 68 15.66 -6.16 2.41
CA SER A 68 16.09 -7.52 2.73
C SER A 68 14.94 -8.54 2.70
N ASP A 69 13.73 -8.13 3.00
CA ASP A 69 12.54 -8.98 3.05
C ASP A 69 11.48 -8.58 2.01
N GLU A 70 11.93 -8.03 0.87
CA GLU A 70 11.02 -7.51 -0.16
C GLU A 70 10.05 -8.56 -0.71
N GLN A 71 10.44 -9.82 -0.77
CA GLN A 71 9.56 -10.88 -1.25
C GLN A 71 8.45 -11.20 -0.25
N GLU A 72 8.78 -11.26 1.02
CA GLU A 72 7.79 -11.49 2.08
C GLU A 72 6.83 -10.31 2.21
N ALA A 73 7.34 -9.08 1.99
CA ALA A 73 6.53 -7.88 2.06
C ALA A 73 5.52 -7.76 0.91
N MET A 74 5.82 -8.36 -0.23
CA MET A 74 4.91 -8.35 -1.36
C MET A 74 3.74 -9.30 -1.13
#